data_09fd02d78e28e36d145a4a1283253bda
#
_entry.id   09fd02d78e28e36d145a4a1283253bda
#
_cell.length_a   1.000
_cell.length_b   1.000
_cell.length_c   1.000
_cell.angle_alpha   90.00
_cell.angle_beta   90.00
_cell.angle_gamma   90.00
#
_symmetry.space_group_name_H-M   'P 1'
#
loop_
_entity.id
_entity.type
_entity.pdbx_description
1 polymer ?
#
loop_
_entity_poly.entity_id
_entity_poly.type
_entity_poly.pdbx_seq_one_letter_code
_entity_poly.pdbx_strand_id
1 'polypeptide(L)'
;MLERTLVFVDTSYLLASFYNSWEIGARAQLEIDLPEVVATLGKMITDQLNQPIHRQFWYDGIPDSGPHRYQRALRTCDGVQLRTGQLIEWGERRTQKGVDTRLVADLVVNGVSEKFTDFVLVSGDADMIPGVEEVTSRGARMHLYGFGWDSMSSALRHACDSTTILDPREDFADAMRLQVLEGPLP
;
A
#
# COMPACT_ATOMS: atom_id res chain seq x y z
N MET A 1 7.08 -24.55 -2.82
CA MET A 1 6.59 -23.19 -3.08
C MET A 1 5.27 -23.24 -3.81
N LEU A 2 4.32 -22.43 -3.37
CA LEU A 2 3.06 -22.27 -4.05
C LEU A 2 3.17 -21.10 -5.07
N GLU A 3 2.73 -21.32 -6.29
CA GLU A 3 2.63 -20.26 -7.31
C GLU A 3 1.50 -19.29 -6.93
N ARG A 4 1.74 -18.50 -5.89
CA ARG A 4 0.83 -17.52 -5.35
C ARG A 4 1.59 -16.28 -4.91
N THR A 5 0.89 -15.17 -4.88
CA THR A 5 1.43 -13.86 -4.56
C THR A 5 0.97 -13.40 -3.19
N LEU A 6 1.89 -12.82 -2.42
CA LEU A 6 1.58 -12.00 -1.26
C LEU A 6 1.78 -10.53 -1.59
N VAL A 7 0.86 -9.68 -1.14
CA VAL A 7 0.90 -8.23 -1.37
C VAL A 7 1.06 -7.50 -0.05
N PHE A 8 1.99 -6.55 -0.01
CA PHE A 8 2.32 -5.73 1.16
C PHE A 8 2.17 -4.26 0.78
N VAL A 9 1.22 -3.57 1.40
CA VAL A 9 0.89 -2.17 1.07
C VAL A 9 1.22 -1.25 2.23
N ASP A 10 2.09 -0.28 1.97
CA ASP A 10 2.27 0.89 2.82
C ASP A 10 1.12 1.86 2.57
N THR A 11 0.11 1.83 3.44
CA THR A 11 -1.15 2.56 3.24
C THR A 11 -0.94 4.07 3.19
N SER A 12 -0.09 4.63 4.04
CA SER A 12 0.16 6.06 4.03
C SER A 12 0.86 6.53 2.76
N TYR A 13 1.77 5.73 2.21
CA TYR A 13 2.40 5.99 0.91
C TYR A 13 1.35 6.03 -0.22
N LEU A 14 0.48 5.05 -0.26
CA LEU A 14 -0.58 4.97 -1.27
C LEU A 14 -1.54 6.15 -1.15
N LEU A 15 -2.05 6.43 0.04
CA LEU A 15 -2.99 7.53 0.25
C LEU A 15 -2.36 8.89 -0.07
N ALA A 16 -1.12 9.12 0.34
CA ALA A 16 -0.40 10.35 0.00
C ALA A 16 -0.29 10.52 -1.52
N SER A 17 0.00 9.45 -2.25
CA SER A 17 0.09 9.47 -3.71
C SER A 17 -1.26 9.82 -4.35
N PHE A 18 -2.35 9.28 -3.81
CA PHE A 18 -3.70 9.59 -4.30
C PHE A 18 -4.05 11.06 -4.07
N TYR A 19 -3.84 11.57 -2.85
CA TYR A 19 -4.10 12.98 -2.55
C TYR A 19 -3.20 13.93 -3.35
N ASN A 20 -1.94 13.57 -3.57
CA ASN A 20 -1.00 14.40 -4.33
C ASN A 20 -1.29 14.42 -5.83
N SER A 21 -2.10 13.50 -6.35
CA SER A 21 -2.52 13.50 -7.76
C SER A 21 -3.58 14.56 -8.08
N TRP A 22 -4.11 15.27 -7.07
CA TRP A 22 -5.16 16.27 -7.19
C TRP A 22 -4.65 17.65 -6.75
N GLU A 23 -5.30 18.71 -7.28
CA GLU A 23 -5.04 20.08 -6.84
C GLU A 23 -5.39 20.25 -5.36
N ILE A 24 -4.71 21.18 -4.66
CA ILE A 24 -4.87 21.40 -3.21
C ILE A 24 -6.34 21.64 -2.84
N GLY A 25 -7.05 22.47 -3.60
CA GLY A 25 -8.47 22.76 -3.34
C GLY A 25 -9.40 21.56 -3.53
N ALA A 26 -9.07 20.68 -4.48
CA ALA A 26 -9.84 19.46 -4.73
C ALA A 26 -9.52 18.36 -3.72
N ARG A 27 -8.31 18.33 -3.17
CA ARG A 27 -7.88 17.31 -2.19
C ARG A 27 -8.75 17.25 -0.94
N ALA A 28 -9.21 18.40 -0.46
CA ALA A 28 -10.08 18.50 0.72
C ALA A 28 -11.45 17.84 0.49
N GLN A 29 -11.83 17.65 -0.76
CA GLN A 29 -13.11 17.06 -1.18
C GLN A 29 -12.96 15.65 -1.74
N LEU A 30 -11.74 15.12 -1.77
CA LEU A 30 -11.48 13.80 -2.32
C LEU A 30 -11.88 12.71 -1.33
N GLU A 31 -12.79 11.85 -1.76
CA GLU A 31 -13.14 10.62 -1.08
C GLU A 31 -12.50 9.44 -1.81
N ILE A 32 -11.82 8.57 -1.06
CA ILE A 32 -11.17 7.38 -1.59
C ILE A 32 -11.91 6.15 -1.08
N ASP A 33 -12.41 5.34 -2.02
CA ASP A 33 -13.03 4.04 -1.74
C ASP A 33 -11.93 2.97 -1.67
N LEU A 34 -11.44 2.67 -0.48
CA LEU A 34 -10.36 1.68 -0.32
C LEU A 34 -10.75 0.26 -0.70
N PRO A 35 -11.97 -0.24 -0.43
CA PRO A 35 -12.38 -1.52 -0.98
C PRO A 35 -12.25 -1.61 -2.52
N GLU A 36 -12.57 -0.55 -3.23
CA GLU A 36 -12.37 -0.48 -4.68
C GLU A 36 -10.89 -0.45 -5.07
N VAL A 37 -10.06 0.25 -4.30
CA VAL A 37 -8.59 0.24 -4.49
C VAL A 37 -8.05 -1.19 -4.30
N VAL A 38 -8.48 -1.87 -3.27
CA VAL A 38 -8.10 -3.28 -3.00
C VAL A 38 -8.45 -4.17 -4.20
N ALA A 39 -9.67 -4.06 -4.71
CA ALA A 39 -10.13 -4.87 -5.83
C ALA A 39 -9.34 -4.56 -7.12
N THR A 40 -9.15 -3.29 -7.42
CA THR A 40 -8.43 -2.85 -8.62
C THR A 40 -6.96 -3.26 -8.57
N LEU A 41 -6.29 -3.02 -7.45
CA LEU A 41 -4.90 -3.43 -7.24
C LEU A 41 -4.76 -4.94 -7.37
N GLY A 42 -5.66 -5.69 -6.75
CA GLY A 42 -5.66 -7.15 -6.82
C GLY A 42 -5.79 -7.67 -8.23
N LYS A 43 -6.70 -7.08 -9.02
CA LYS A 43 -6.89 -7.46 -10.42
C LYS A 43 -5.64 -7.15 -11.26
N MET A 44 -5.06 -5.97 -11.12
CA MET A 44 -3.85 -5.58 -11.85
C MET A 44 -2.69 -6.54 -11.58
N ILE A 45 -2.47 -6.89 -10.32
CA ILE A 45 -1.40 -7.80 -9.90
C ILE A 45 -1.66 -9.21 -10.45
N THR A 46 -2.87 -9.72 -10.29
CA THR A 46 -3.25 -11.06 -10.79
C THR A 46 -3.08 -11.16 -12.29
N ASP A 47 -3.50 -10.15 -13.05
CA ASP A 47 -3.37 -10.12 -14.50
C ASP A 47 -1.88 -10.05 -14.92
N GLN A 48 -1.09 -9.25 -14.24
CA GLN A 48 0.33 -9.05 -14.58
C GLN A 48 1.19 -10.28 -14.24
N LEU A 49 0.97 -10.89 -13.08
CA LEU A 49 1.78 -12.04 -12.63
C LEU A 49 1.18 -13.38 -13.05
N ASN A 50 -0.03 -13.38 -13.59
CA ASN A 50 -0.75 -14.57 -14.04
C ASN A 50 -0.84 -15.66 -12.96
N GLN A 51 -1.10 -15.26 -11.73
CA GLN A 51 -1.28 -16.18 -10.60
C GLN A 51 -2.15 -15.54 -9.53
N PRO A 52 -2.82 -16.34 -8.68
CA PRO A 52 -3.71 -15.80 -7.65
C PRO A 52 -2.95 -15.10 -6.54
N ILE A 53 -3.59 -14.10 -5.95
CA ILE A 53 -3.13 -13.49 -4.71
C ILE A 53 -3.64 -14.35 -3.55
N HIS A 54 -2.72 -14.75 -2.67
CA HIS A 54 -3.09 -15.45 -1.44
C HIS A 54 -3.66 -14.48 -0.41
N ARG A 55 -3.02 -13.30 -0.22
CA ARG A 55 -3.43 -12.30 0.75
C ARG A 55 -2.82 -10.95 0.45
N GLN A 56 -3.57 -9.88 0.77
CA GLN A 56 -3.05 -8.53 0.84
C GLN A 56 -2.89 -8.12 2.30
N PHE A 57 -1.72 -7.64 2.66
CA PHE A 57 -1.45 -7.02 3.95
C PHE A 57 -1.36 -5.51 3.76
N TRP A 58 -2.19 -4.78 4.48
CA TRP A 58 -2.21 -3.33 4.48
C TRP A 58 -1.72 -2.80 5.82
N TYR A 59 -0.69 -1.97 5.81
CA TYR A 59 0.00 -1.48 6.99
C TYR A 59 -0.32 -0.01 7.22
N ASP A 60 -0.82 0.33 8.41
CA ASP A 60 -1.18 1.70 8.75
C ASP A 60 -1.10 1.95 10.26
N GLY A 61 -0.97 3.24 10.65
CA GLY A 61 -1.04 3.64 12.04
C GLY A 61 -2.49 3.85 12.48
N ILE A 62 -2.85 3.36 13.67
CA ILE A 62 -4.16 3.65 14.26
C ILE A 62 -4.01 4.82 15.23
N PRO A 63 -4.83 5.90 15.08
CA PRO A 63 -4.88 6.99 16.04
C PRO A 63 -5.37 6.52 17.41
N ASP A 64 -4.99 7.23 18.48
CA ASP A 64 -5.47 6.96 19.84
C ASP A 64 -6.99 7.07 19.94
N SER A 65 -7.63 7.89 19.11
CA SER A 65 -9.07 8.05 19.02
C SER A 65 -9.79 6.82 18.42
N GLY A 66 -9.06 5.84 17.95
CA GLY A 66 -9.57 4.63 17.30
C GLY A 66 -9.38 4.62 15.78
N PRO A 67 -9.76 3.53 15.10
CA PRO A 67 -9.52 3.36 13.69
C PRO A 67 -10.34 4.35 12.85
N HIS A 68 -9.72 4.89 11.80
CA HIS A 68 -10.40 5.69 10.78
C HIS A 68 -11.46 4.87 10.03
N ARG A 69 -12.41 5.56 9.40
CA ARG A 69 -13.45 4.93 8.59
C ARG A 69 -12.88 4.02 7.51
N TYR A 70 -11.86 4.46 6.80
CA TYR A 70 -11.22 3.65 5.75
C TYR A 70 -10.52 2.41 6.32
N GLN A 71 -9.95 2.51 7.52
CA GLN A 71 -9.32 1.35 8.18
C GLN A 71 -10.37 0.29 8.54
N ARG A 72 -11.54 0.72 9.01
CA ARG A 72 -12.66 -0.20 9.25
C ARG A 72 -13.15 -0.84 7.95
N ALA A 73 -13.19 -0.09 6.86
CA ALA A 73 -13.57 -0.61 5.54
C ALA A 73 -12.59 -1.68 5.04
N LEU A 74 -11.28 -1.48 5.24
CA LEU A 74 -10.27 -2.49 4.90
C LEU A 74 -10.49 -3.82 5.64
N ARG A 75 -10.91 -3.77 6.90
CA ARG A 75 -11.18 -4.98 7.69
C ARG A 75 -12.34 -5.81 7.18
N THR A 76 -13.21 -5.24 6.36
CA THR A 76 -14.35 -5.94 5.76
C THR A 76 -14.02 -6.59 4.42
N CYS A 77 -12.84 -6.33 3.85
CA CYS A 77 -12.45 -6.87 2.56
C CYS A 77 -11.94 -8.31 2.70
N ASP A 78 -12.48 -9.21 1.89
CA ASP A 78 -12.00 -10.59 1.84
C ASP A 78 -10.55 -10.66 1.33
N GLY A 79 -9.75 -11.52 1.96
CA GLY A 79 -8.35 -11.70 1.58
C GLY A 79 -7.43 -10.53 1.97
N VAL A 80 -7.90 -9.59 2.77
CA VAL A 80 -7.14 -8.45 3.26
C VAL A 80 -6.95 -8.53 4.77
N GLN A 81 -5.74 -8.29 5.23
CA GLN A 81 -5.42 -8.08 6.64
C GLN A 81 -4.89 -6.67 6.85
N LEU A 82 -5.55 -5.91 7.71
CA LEU A 82 -5.02 -4.65 8.21
C LEU A 82 -4.06 -4.93 9.35
N ARG A 83 -2.82 -4.53 9.18
CA ARG A 83 -1.76 -4.64 10.18
C ARG A 83 -1.40 -3.25 10.66
N THR A 84 -1.45 -3.03 11.98
CA THR A 84 -1.38 -1.69 12.53
C THR A 84 -0.12 -1.47 13.35
N GLY A 85 0.46 -0.26 13.19
CA GLY A 85 1.33 0.36 14.16
C GLY A 85 0.56 1.43 14.93
N GLN A 86 1.24 2.17 15.77
CA GLN A 86 0.64 3.28 16.51
C GLN A 86 0.85 4.58 15.73
N LEU A 87 -0.22 5.38 15.57
CA LEU A 87 -0.14 6.74 15.09
C LEU A 87 -0.11 7.67 16.30
N ILE A 88 1.02 8.39 16.49
CA ILE A 88 1.18 9.37 17.56
C ILE A 88 0.90 10.76 16.98
N GLU A 89 -0.09 11.45 17.54
CA GLU A 89 -0.45 12.81 17.16
C GLU A 89 0.05 13.80 18.22
N TRP A 90 0.89 14.76 17.80
CA TRP A 90 1.40 15.84 18.63
C TRP A 90 1.01 17.16 18.01
N GLY A 91 -0.14 17.72 18.44
CA GLY A 91 -0.69 18.92 17.82
C GLY A 91 -0.99 18.66 16.35
N GLU A 92 -0.29 19.39 15.43
CA GLU A 92 -0.42 19.17 13.98
C GLU A 92 0.53 18.08 13.43
N ARG A 93 1.41 17.53 14.27
CA ARG A 93 2.36 16.50 13.85
C ARG A 93 1.77 15.12 14.05
N ARG A 94 1.90 14.29 13.01
CA ARG A 94 1.54 12.87 13.03
C ARG A 94 2.79 12.04 12.83
N THR A 95 3.06 11.13 13.75
CA THR A 95 4.18 10.20 13.64
C THR A 95 3.66 8.78 13.75
N GLN A 96 3.88 7.99 12.71
CA GLN A 96 3.60 6.56 12.75
C GLN A 96 4.74 5.85 13.45
N LYS A 97 4.41 4.96 14.37
CA LYS A 97 5.39 4.16 15.11
C LYS A 97 5.14 2.68 14.90
N GLY A 98 6.17 1.98 14.45
CA GLY A 98 6.15 0.54 14.29
C GLY A 98 5.47 0.02 13.03
N VAL A 99 4.95 0.89 12.15
CA VAL A 99 4.31 0.49 10.89
C VAL A 99 5.32 -0.14 9.94
N ASP A 100 6.41 0.57 9.63
CA ASP A 100 7.46 0.10 8.74
C ASP A 100 8.19 -1.12 9.31
N THR A 101 8.45 -1.10 10.62
CA THR A 101 9.07 -2.25 11.31
C THR A 101 8.20 -3.50 11.18
N ARG A 102 6.90 -3.35 11.32
CA ARG A 102 5.96 -4.49 11.18
C ARG A 102 5.93 -5.01 9.75
N LEU A 103 5.90 -4.12 8.78
CA LEU A 103 5.94 -4.50 7.35
C LEU A 103 7.21 -5.27 7.03
N VAL A 104 8.37 -4.75 7.44
CA VAL A 104 9.67 -5.41 7.22
C VAL A 104 9.71 -6.77 7.93
N ALA A 105 9.24 -6.85 9.17
CA ALA A 105 9.19 -8.11 9.92
C ALA A 105 8.33 -9.15 9.20
N ASP A 106 7.18 -8.76 8.66
CA ASP A 106 6.29 -9.65 7.92
C ASP A 106 6.90 -10.09 6.58
N LEU A 107 7.63 -9.21 5.88
CA LEU A 107 8.40 -9.60 4.70
C LEU A 107 9.42 -10.69 5.03
N VAL A 108 10.18 -10.50 6.11
CA VAL A 108 11.20 -11.47 6.56
C VAL A 108 10.57 -12.81 6.91
N VAL A 109 9.52 -12.80 7.73
CA VAL A 109 8.83 -14.02 8.17
C VAL A 109 8.29 -14.81 6.98
N ASN A 110 7.63 -14.13 6.04
CA ASN A 110 7.06 -14.78 4.86
C ASN A 110 8.13 -15.20 3.86
N GLY A 111 9.23 -14.45 3.73
CA GLY A 111 10.38 -14.84 2.91
C GLY A 111 11.06 -16.09 3.45
N VAL A 112 11.30 -16.14 4.75
CA VAL A 112 11.94 -17.28 5.44
C VAL A 112 11.08 -18.55 5.33
N SER A 113 9.75 -18.42 5.30
CA SER A 113 8.84 -19.56 5.18
C SER A 113 8.98 -20.31 3.85
N GLU A 114 9.48 -19.66 2.81
CA GLU A 114 9.67 -20.20 1.45
C GLU A 114 8.40 -20.80 0.83
N LYS A 115 7.23 -20.32 1.22
CA LYS A 115 5.93 -20.83 0.78
C LYS A 115 5.40 -20.20 -0.50
N PHE A 116 5.80 -18.97 -0.81
CA PHE A 116 5.25 -18.17 -1.90
C PHE A 116 6.33 -17.80 -2.91
N THR A 117 5.97 -17.78 -4.18
CA THR A 117 6.92 -17.47 -5.26
C THR A 117 7.10 -16.00 -5.52
N ASP A 118 6.05 -15.20 -5.32
CA ASP A 118 6.04 -13.79 -5.71
C ASP A 118 5.51 -12.91 -4.58
N PHE A 119 6.20 -11.80 -4.37
CA PHE A 119 5.85 -10.78 -3.40
C PHE A 119 5.67 -9.46 -4.14
N VAL A 120 4.63 -8.73 -3.79
CA VAL A 120 4.40 -7.37 -4.28
C VAL A 120 4.53 -6.41 -3.11
N LEU A 121 5.32 -5.37 -3.27
CA LEU A 121 5.49 -4.29 -2.30
C LEU A 121 4.99 -2.98 -2.91
N VAL A 122 4.05 -2.33 -2.25
CA VAL A 122 3.57 -0.99 -2.59
C VAL A 122 4.13 0.00 -1.58
N SER A 123 5.28 0.57 -1.90
CA SER A 123 6.02 1.52 -1.04
C SER A 123 7.06 2.26 -1.85
N GLY A 124 7.55 3.36 -1.30
CA GLY A 124 8.69 4.10 -1.87
C GLY A 124 9.89 4.20 -0.93
N ASP A 125 9.79 3.60 0.26
CA ASP A 125 10.74 3.81 1.35
C ASP A 125 11.92 2.83 1.30
N ALA A 126 13.15 3.39 1.33
CA ALA A 126 14.38 2.61 1.40
C ALA A 126 14.48 1.73 2.67
N ASP A 127 13.75 2.06 3.74
CA ASP A 127 13.73 1.27 4.96
C ASP A 127 13.14 -0.14 4.76
N MET A 128 12.48 -0.38 3.63
CA MET A 128 11.96 -1.70 3.26
C MET A 128 13.05 -2.65 2.71
N ILE A 129 14.22 -2.13 2.33
CA ILE A 129 15.28 -2.90 1.67
C ILE A 129 15.70 -4.15 2.45
N PRO A 130 15.92 -4.11 3.78
CA PRO A 130 16.30 -5.33 4.51
C PRO A 130 15.28 -6.47 4.38
N GLY A 131 14.00 -6.15 4.37
CA GLY A 131 12.93 -7.13 4.13
C GLY A 131 12.93 -7.67 2.71
N VAL A 132 13.13 -6.80 1.73
CA VAL A 132 13.22 -7.17 0.31
C VAL A 132 14.39 -8.11 0.05
N GLU A 133 15.55 -7.79 0.59
CA GLU A 133 16.76 -8.61 0.44
C GLU A 133 16.57 -10.01 1.02
N GLU A 134 15.90 -10.12 2.16
CA GLU A 134 15.61 -11.42 2.77
C GLU A 134 14.68 -12.26 1.91
N VAL A 135 13.65 -11.65 1.33
CA VAL A 135 12.73 -12.33 0.41
C VAL A 135 13.45 -12.83 -0.84
N THR A 136 14.24 -11.97 -1.49
CA THR A 136 14.92 -12.31 -2.75
C THR A 136 16.05 -13.30 -2.53
N SER A 137 16.77 -13.24 -1.41
CA SER A 137 17.84 -14.18 -1.07
C SER A 137 17.32 -15.61 -0.88
N ARG A 138 16.05 -15.77 -0.60
CA ARG A 138 15.38 -17.08 -0.41
C ARG A 138 14.73 -17.62 -1.68
N GLY A 139 14.90 -16.94 -2.80
CA GLY A 139 14.45 -17.40 -4.11
C GLY A 139 13.07 -16.92 -4.56
N ALA A 140 12.33 -16.19 -3.73
CA ALA A 140 11.11 -15.52 -4.18
C ALA A 140 11.42 -14.26 -5.01
N ARG A 141 10.48 -13.85 -5.83
CA ARG A 141 10.59 -12.61 -6.61
C ARG A 141 9.88 -11.48 -5.90
N MET A 142 10.48 -10.30 -5.91
CA MET A 142 9.92 -9.08 -5.36
C MET A 142 9.58 -8.09 -6.47
N HIS A 143 8.32 -7.71 -6.54
CA HIS A 143 7.80 -6.75 -7.51
C HIS A 143 7.43 -5.45 -6.77
N LEU A 144 8.06 -4.35 -7.15
CA LEU A 144 7.79 -3.03 -6.58
C LEU A 144 6.70 -2.33 -7.39
N TYR A 145 5.67 -1.85 -6.72
CA TYR A 145 4.62 -1.02 -7.30
C TYR A 145 4.66 0.36 -6.64
N GLY A 146 4.80 1.40 -7.45
CA GLY A 146 4.91 2.76 -6.95
C GLY A 146 4.16 3.77 -7.80
N PHE A 147 4.03 4.97 -7.28
CA PHE A 147 3.27 6.06 -7.88
C PHE A 147 4.23 7.18 -8.34
N GLY A 148 4.85 6.98 -9.50
CA GLY A 148 5.85 7.90 -10.03
C GLY A 148 7.27 7.61 -9.55
N TRP A 149 8.24 7.85 -10.41
CA TRP A 149 9.64 7.58 -10.13
C TRP A 149 10.17 8.39 -8.94
N ASP A 150 9.72 9.63 -8.79
CA ASP A 150 10.14 10.54 -7.73
C ASP A 150 9.65 10.11 -6.33
N SER A 151 8.65 9.25 -6.26
CA SER A 151 8.08 8.76 -5.01
C SER A 151 8.80 7.54 -4.44
N MET A 152 9.77 6.98 -5.18
CA MET A 152 10.46 5.75 -4.80
C MET A 152 11.95 5.96 -4.67
N SER A 153 12.55 5.40 -3.63
CA SER A 153 14.00 5.28 -3.50
C SER A 153 14.58 4.47 -4.67
N SER A 154 15.64 5.01 -5.30
CA SER A 154 16.33 4.27 -6.36
C SER A 154 16.99 3.01 -5.85
N ALA A 155 17.50 3.03 -4.62
CA ALA A 155 18.08 1.85 -3.97
C ALA A 155 17.04 0.76 -3.76
N LEU A 156 15.81 1.12 -3.36
CA LEU A 156 14.70 0.17 -3.23
C LEU A 156 14.35 -0.45 -4.59
N ARG A 157 14.26 0.35 -5.65
CA ARG A 157 13.98 -0.17 -7.00
C ARG A 157 15.04 -1.18 -7.44
N HIS A 158 16.31 -0.89 -7.20
CA HIS A 158 17.41 -1.79 -7.57
C HIS A 158 17.44 -3.08 -6.74
N ALA A 159 16.88 -3.07 -5.55
CA ALA A 159 16.77 -4.26 -4.71
C ALA A 159 15.64 -5.22 -5.18
N CYS A 160 14.68 -4.71 -5.95
CA CYS A 160 13.53 -5.47 -6.43
C CYS A 160 13.79 -6.07 -7.83
N ASP A 161 13.08 -7.14 -8.17
CA ASP A 161 13.20 -7.82 -9.47
C ASP A 161 12.50 -7.06 -10.59
N SER A 162 11.43 -6.34 -10.27
CA SER A 162 10.69 -5.51 -11.22
C SER A 162 10.10 -4.28 -10.56
N THR A 163 9.78 -3.27 -11.37
CA THR A 163 9.11 -2.05 -10.92
C THR A 163 7.97 -1.72 -11.87
N THR A 164 6.79 -1.49 -11.30
CA THR A 164 5.60 -1.04 -12.02
C THR A 164 5.19 0.33 -11.50
N ILE A 165 4.99 1.28 -12.40
CA ILE A 165 4.52 2.61 -12.06
C ILE A 165 3.00 2.68 -12.26
N LEU A 166 2.30 3.06 -11.20
CA LEU A 166 0.86 3.26 -11.18
C LEU A 166 0.53 4.75 -11.25
N ASP A 167 -0.59 5.07 -11.86
CA ASP A 167 -1.16 6.42 -11.86
C ASP A 167 -2.50 6.37 -11.10
N PRO A 168 -2.64 7.12 -9.98
CA PRO A 168 -3.87 7.09 -9.19
C PRO A 168 -5.12 7.47 -9.99
N ARG A 169 -5.01 8.45 -10.88
CA ARG A 169 -6.16 8.98 -11.64
C ARG A 169 -6.56 8.09 -12.80
N GLU A 170 -5.62 7.46 -13.46
CA GLU A 170 -5.89 6.58 -14.61
C GLU A 170 -6.22 5.16 -14.16
N ASP A 171 -5.42 4.61 -13.24
CA ASP A 171 -5.55 3.21 -12.83
C ASP A 171 -6.63 2.98 -11.79
N PHE A 172 -6.94 4.01 -10.97
CA PHE A 172 -7.88 3.92 -9.85
C PHE A 172 -9.00 4.97 -9.94
N ALA A 173 -9.39 5.36 -11.13
CA ALA A 173 -10.40 6.41 -11.34
C ALA A 173 -11.72 6.10 -10.62
N ASP A 174 -12.15 4.85 -10.65
CA ASP A 174 -13.41 4.41 -10.05
C ASP A 174 -13.39 4.40 -8.52
N ALA A 175 -12.20 4.45 -7.91
CA ALA A 175 -12.04 4.46 -6.47
C ALA A 175 -11.99 5.88 -5.88
N MET A 176 -11.98 6.91 -6.72
CA MET A 176 -11.87 8.30 -6.27
C MET A 176 -13.12 9.09 -6.66
N ARG A 177 -13.66 9.82 -5.69
CA ARG A 177 -14.81 10.69 -5.89
C ARG A 177 -14.54 12.05 -5.28
N LEU A 178 -14.86 13.11 -6.02
CA LEU A 178 -14.92 14.44 -5.47
C LEU A 178 -16.29 14.62 -4.82
N GLN A 179 -16.31 14.98 -3.53
CA GLN A 179 -17.55 15.36 -2.86
C GLN A 179 -18.03 16.68 -3.43
N VAL A 180 -19.26 16.70 -3.93
CA VAL A 180 -19.92 17.93 -4.31
C VAL A 180 -20.47 18.57 -3.05
N LEU A 181 -19.94 19.75 -2.69
CA LEU A 181 -20.51 20.55 -1.59
C LEU A 181 -21.86 21.08 -2.06
N GLU A 182 -22.95 20.58 -1.47
CA GLU A 182 -24.27 21.13 -1.65
C GLU A 182 -24.41 22.39 -0.80
N GLY A 183 -24.67 23.51 -1.43
CA GLY A 183 -24.88 24.79 -0.77
C GLY A 183 -24.34 25.97 -1.57
N PRO A 184 -24.72 27.22 -1.20
CA PRO A 184 -24.13 28.37 -1.85
C PRO A 184 -22.63 28.41 -1.60
N LEU A 185 -21.85 28.59 -2.68
CA LEU A 185 -20.42 28.84 -2.57
C LEU A 185 -20.17 30.05 -1.67
N PRO A 186 -19.25 29.96 -0.72
CA PRO A 186 -18.88 31.09 0.10
C PRO A 186 -18.28 32.22 -0.71
#